data_6a701a41166b7fa54f9efc678ff47f95
#
_entry.id   6a701a41166b7fa54f9efc678ff47f95
#
_cell.length_a   1.000
_cell.length_b   1.000
_cell.length_c   1.000
_cell.angle_alpha   90.00
_cell.angle_beta   90.00
_cell.angle_gamma   90.00
#
_symmetry.space_group_name_H-M   'P 1'
#
loop_
_entity.id
_entity.type
_entity.pdbx_description
1 polymer ?
#
loop_
_entity_poly.entity_id
_entity_poly.type
_entity_poly.pdbx_seq_one_letter_code
_entity_poly.pdbx_strand_id
1 'polypeptide(L)'
;MKTFLPEKVDKSPEEQLGLAKIQIMFEDSFGMFNATSGHAKEVQREWEKDKATDWIRSKDCEFFCELAGTEQDHIIKLHDRLTYQYNTKKITLEEVRFAIR
;
A
#
# COMPACT_ATOMS: atom_id res chain seq x y z
N MET A 1 7.90 12.68 -11.78
CA MET A 1 7.93 11.21 -11.80
C MET A 1 6.52 10.65 -11.70
N LYS A 2 6.23 9.64 -12.49
CA LYS A 2 4.89 9.03 -12.45
C LYS A 2 4.80 8.00 -11.35
N THR A 3 3.69 7.99 -10.63
CA THR A 3 3.38 6.92 -9.71
C THR A 3 2.82 5.74 -10.48
N PHE A 4 2.81 4.55 -9.86
CA PHE A 4 2.24 3.36 -10.47
C PHE A 4 0.74 3.23 -10.24
N LEU A 5 0.18 4.05 -9.36
CA LEU A 5 -1.26 4.08 -9.12
C LEU A 5 -1.88 5.22 -9.93
N PRO A 6 -3.16 5.10 -10.32
CA PRO A 6 -3.84 6.19 -11.00
C PRO A 6 -3.82 7.47 -10.16
N GLU A 7 -3.76 8.62 -10.83
CA GLU A 7 -3.80 9.89 -10.15
C GLU A 7 -5.18 10.14 -9.56
N LYS A 8 -5.23 10.83 -8.43
CA LYS A 8 -6.49 11.15 -7.76
C LYS A 8 -7.24 12.34 -8.36
N VAL A 9 -6.53 13.14 -9.16
CA VAL A 9 -7.12 14.34 -9.77
C VAL A 9 -8.18 13.92 -10.78
N ASP A 10 -9.33 14.58 -10.75
CA ASP A 10 -10.45 14.32 -11.66
C ASP A 10 -11.06 12.93 -11.52
N LYS A 11 -10.86 12.29 -10.38
CA LYS A 11 -11.46 10.99 -10.10
C LYS A 11 -12.80 11.16 -9.38
N SER A 12 -13.71 10.22 -9.59
CA SER A 12 -14.97 10.18 -8.85
C SER A 12 -14.71 9.90 -7.37
N PRO A 13 -15.69 10.19 -6.48
CA PRO A 13 -15.54 9.87 -5.07
C PRO A 13 -15.22 8.38 -4.82
N GLU A 14 -15.82 7.49 -5.58
CA GLU A 14 -15.60 6.05 -5.46
C GLU A 14 -14.17 5.67 -5.86
N GLU A 15 -13.67 6.26 -6.94
CA GLU A 15 -12.30 6.03 -7.37
C GLU A 15 -11.30 6.55 -6.34
N GLN A 16 -11.57 7.72 -5.77
CA GLN A 16 -10.72 8.29 -4.72
C GLN A 16 -10.70 7.42 -3.48
N LEU A 17 -11.86 6.86 -3.10
CA LEU A 17 -11.95 5.96 -1.95
C LEU A 17 -11.11 4.70 -2.20
N GLY A 18 -11.22 4.11 -3.38
CA GLY A 18 -10.45 2.92 -3.73
C GLY A 18 -8.95 3.17 -3.67
N LEU A 19 -8.50 4.28 -4.28
CA LEU A 19 -7.08 4.64 -4.27
C LEU A 19 -6.57 4.91 -2.86
N ALA A 20 -7.35 5.62 -2.06
CA ALA A 20 -6.95 5.95 -0.69
C ALA A 20 -6.76 4.68 0.14
N LYS A 21 -7.69 3.72 0.01
CA LYS A 21 -7.58 2.46 0.75
C LYS A 21 -6.36 1.67 0.33
N ILE A 22 -6.10 1.57 -0.97
CA ILE A 22 -4.93 0.86 -1.49
C ILE A 22 -3.64 1.50 -0.97
N GLN A 23 -3.55 2.82 -1.00
CA GLN A 23 -2.37 3.53 -0.51
C GLN A 23 -2.13 3.28 0.97
N ILE A 24 -3.19 3.33 1.77
CA ILE A 24 -3.09 3.08 3.22
C ILE A 24 -2.55 1.67 3.47
N MET A 25 -3.08 0.68 2.76
CA MET A 25 -2.66 -0.70 2.97
C MET A 25 -1.23 -0.94 2.49
N PHE A 26 -0.80 -0.26 1.40
CA PHE A 26 0.60 -0.29 1.00
C PHE A 26 1.50 0.27 2.11
N GLU A 27 1.16 1.45 2.62
CA GLU A 27 1.95 2.06 3.69
C GLU A 27 2.01 1.17 4.93
N ASP A 28 0.88 0.58 5.30
CA ASP A 28 0.84 -0.31 6.45
C ASP A 28 1.72 -1.55 6.24
N SER A 29 1.75 -2.09 5.02
CA SER A 29 2.55 -3.27 4.71
C SER A 29 4.06 -3.01 4.84
N PHE A 30 4.48 -1.75 4.77
CA PHE A 30 5.87 -1.35 4.99
C PHE A 30 6.08 -0.76 6.40
N GLY A 31 5.05 -0.77 7.24
CA GLY A 31 5.17 -0.27 8.60
C GLY A 31 5.13 1.24 8.73
N MET A 32 4.55 1.93 7.76
CA MET A 32 4.50 3.40 7.72
C MET A 32 3.24 3.96 8.39
N PHE A 33 2.79 3.37 9.47
CA PHE A 33 1.60 3.87 10.17
C PHE A 33 2.01 4.43 11.53
N ASN A 34 1.15 5.31 12.06
CA ASN A 34 1.38 5.89 13.38
C ASN A 34 0.94 4.90 14.44
N ALA A 35 1.91 4.29 15.12
CA ALA A 35 1.65 3.38 16.21
C ALA A 35 1.80 4.13 17.54
N THR A 36 1.07 3.67 18.56
CA THR A 36 1.22 4.19 19.92
C THR A 36 2.60 3.85 20.47
N SER A 37 3.03 4.54 21.49
CA SER A 37 4.35 4.33 22.08
C SER A 37 4.42 3.08 22.94
N GLY A 38 5.64 2.56 23.16
CA GLY A 38 5.90 1.44 24.07
C GLY A 38 6.20 0.13 23.36
N HIS A 39 6.34 -0.94 24.14
CA HIS A 39 6.67 -2.27 23.62
C HIS A 39 5.59 -2.84 22.70
N ALA A 40 4.33 -2.55 23.01
CA ALA A 40 3.21 -2.97 22.18
C ALA A 40 3.33 -2.44 20.76
N LYS A 41 4.07 -1.34 20.59
CA LYS A 41 4.25 -0.69 19.30
C LYS A 41 4.94 -1.60 18.27
N GLU A 42 6.03 -2.28 18.67
CA GLU A 42 6.77 -3.14 17.75
C GLU A 42 5.99 -4.40 17.39
N VAL A 43 5.37 -5.03 18.38
CA VAL A 43 4.55 -6.23 18.15
C VAL A 43 3.36 -5.88 17.27
N GLN A 44 2.70 -4.77 17.57
CA GLN A 44 1.56 -4.31 16.79
C GLN A 44 1.97 -3.97 15.36
N ARG A 45 3.14 -3.36 15.18
CA ARG A 45 3.63 -2.99 13.85
C ARG A 45 3.85 -4.22 12.98
N GLU A 46 4.47 -5.27 13.51
CA GLU A 46 4.68 -6.49 12.74
C GLU A 46 3.36 -7.16 12.37
N TRP A 47 2.43 -7.20 13.30
CA TRP A 47 1.12 -7.77 13.04
C TRP A 47 0.38 -7.00 11.95
N GLU A 48 0.41 -5.66 12.02
CA GLU A 48 -0.25 -4.81 11.03
C GLU A 48 0.41 -4.94 9.65
N LYS A 49 1.73 -5.08 9.60
CA LYS A 49 2.44 -5.30 8.33
C LYS A 49 2.00 -6.60 7.67
N ASP A 50 1.94 -7.68 8.43
CA ASP A 50 1.53 -8.97 7.92
C ASP A 50 0.09 -8.94 7.45
N LYS A 51 -0.78 -8.33 8.23
CA LYS A 51 -2.20 -8.18 7.89
C LYS A 51 -2.39 -7.37 6.61
N ALA A 52 -1.66 -6.27 6.47
CA ALA A 52 -1.75 -5.43 5.27
C ALA A 52 -1.19 -6.16 4.04
N THR A 53 -0.11 -6.93 4.21
CA THR A 53 0.46 -7.71 3.13
C THR A 53 -0.54 -8.76 2.63
N ASP A 54 -1.22 -9.44 3.54
CA ASP A 54 -2.24 -10.41 3.17
C ASP A 54 -3.44 -9.74 2.48
N TRP A 55 -3.81 -8.55 2.96
CA TRP A 55 -4.93 -7.81 2.38
C TRP A 55 -4.73 -7.52 0.90
N ILE A 56 -3.50 -7.23 0.48
CA ILE A 56 -3.20 -6.88 -0.91
C ILE A 56 -3.59 -8.00 -1.87
N ARG A 57 -3.62 -9.25 -1.40
CA ARG A 57 -4.02 -10.40 -2.20
C ARG A 57 -5.44 -10.88 -1.92
N SER A 58 -6.21 -10.14 -1.12
CA SER A 58 -7.55 -10.54 -0.71
C SER A 58 -8.61 -10.09 -1.71
N LYS A 59 -9.83 -10.61 -1.52
CA LYS A 59 -10.98 -10.17 -2.30
C LYS A 59 -11.36 -8.72 -1.99
N ASP A 60 -11.08 -8.26 -0.78
CA ASP A 60 -11.32 -6.87 -0.42
C ASP A 60 -10.45 -5.95 -1.26
N CYS A 61 -9.19 -6.32 -1.48
CA CYS A 61 -8.32 -5.53 -2.36
C CYS A 61 -8.87 -5.51 -3.78
N GLU A 62 -9.34 -6.64 -4.27
CA GLU A 62 -9.95 -6.71 -5.60
C GLU A 62 -11.11 -5.73 -5.72
N PHE A 63 -11.97 -5.68 -4.71
CA PHE A 63 -13.09 -4.75 -4.68
C PHE A 63 -12.62 -3.30 -4.75
N PHE A 64 -11.64 -2.93 -3.94
CA PHE A 64 -11.12 -1.55 -3.95
C PHE A 64 -10.37 -1.22 -5.23
N CYS A 65 -9.72 -2.20 -5.85
CA CYS A 65 -9.10 -2.00 -7.16
C CYS A 65 -10.14 -1.69 -8.22
N GLU A 66 -11.28 -2.39 -8.21
CA GLU A 66 -12.38 -2.10 -9.13
C GLU A 66 -12.90 -0.67 -8.93
N LEU A 67 -13.07 -0.25 -7.67
CA LEU A 67 -13.48 1.12 -7.38
C LEU A 67 -12.45 2.13 -7.91
N ALA A 68 -11.18 1.82 -7.77
CA ALA A 68 -10.10 2.73 -8.16
C ALA A 68 -9.85 2.75 -9.67
N GLY A 69 -10.44 1.83 -10.41
CA GLY A 69 -10.20 1.73 -11.85
C GLY A 69 -8.87 1.11 -12.21
N THR A 70 -8.36 0.22 -11.35
CA THR A 70 -7.11 -0.49 -11.60
C THR A 70 -7.31 -1.98 -11.38
N GLU A 71 -6.30 -2.79 -11.71
CA GLU A 71 -6.37 -4.23 -11.58
C GLU A 71 -5.56 -4.70 -10.37
N GLN A 72 -6.12 -5.65 -9.62
CA GLN A 72 -5.43 -6.20 -8.46
C GLN A 72 -4.08 -6.82 -8.82
N ASP A 73 -3.99 -7.47 -9.98
CA ASP A 73 -2.74 -8.08 -10.42
C ASP A 73 -1.62 -7.04 -10.54
N HIS A 74 -1.96 -5.87 -11.04
CA HIS A 74 -1.03 -4.76 -11.13
C HIS A 74 -0.54 -4.33 -9.74
N ILE A 75 -1.46 -4.25 -8.78
CA ILE A 75 -1.15 -3.86 -7.41
C ILE A 75 -0.25 -4.90 -6.74
N ILE A 76 -0.55 -6.19 -6.94
CA ILE A 76 0.27 -7.28 -6.40
C ILE A 76 1.71 -7.21 -6.93
N LYS A 77 1.84 -7.04 -8.24
CA LYS A 77 3.17 -6.97 -8.88
C LYS A 77 3.95 -5.76 -8.38
N LEU A 78 3.29 -4.62 -8.23
CA LEU A 78 3.93 -3.43 -7.69
C LEU A 78 4.39 -3.66 -6.25
N HIS A 79 3.55 -4.25 -5.43
CA HIS A 79 3.90 -4.54 -4.04
C HIS A 79 5.10 -5.49 -3.95
N ASP A 80 5.10 -6.55 -4.75
CA ASP A 80 6.19 -7.52 -4.75
C ASP A 80 7.51 -6.86 -5.16
N ARG A 81 7.49 -6.01 -6.18
CA ARG A 81 8.67 -5.31 -6.64
C ARG A 81 9.21 -4.35 -5.58
N LEU A 82 8.33 -3.53 -5.00
CA LEU A 82 8.75 -2.57 -3.99
C LEU A 82 9.27 -3.27 -2.74
N THR A 83 8.64 -4.38 -2.35
CA THR A 83 9.08 -5.17 -1.21
C THR A 83 10.48 -5.73 -1.45
N TYR A 84 10.73 -6.27 -2.63
CA TYR A 84 12.05 -6.79 -2.98
C TYR A 84 13.10 -5.68 -2.95
N GLN A 85 12.81 -4.54 -3.56
CA GLN A 85 13.74 -3.42 -3.61
C GLN A 85 14.03 -2.87 -2.22
N TYR A 86 13.02 -2.77 -1.38
CA TYR A 86 13.19 -2.28 -0.02
C TYR A 86 14.01 -3.26 0.82
N ASN A 87 13.71 -4.56 0.73
CA ASN A 87 14.41 -5.59 1.52
C ASN A 87 15.86 -5.75 1.08
N THR A 88 16.18 -5.46 -0.17
CA THR A 88 17.56 -5.50 -0.68
C THR A 88 18.25 -4.14 -0.56
N LYS A 89 17.61 -3.18 0.11
CA LYS A 89 18.14 -1.84 0.39
C LYS A 89 18.44 -1.02 -0.88
N LYS A 90 17.71 -1.30 -1.95
CA LYS A 90 17.82 -0.54 -3.19
C LYS A 90 17.01 0.75 -3.16
N ILE A 91 15.98 0.79 -2.31
CA ILE A 91 15.16 1.98 -2.13
C ILE A 91 14.88 2.18 -0.64
N THR A 92 14.56 3.42 -0.29
CA THR A 92 14.20 3.80 1.08
C THR A 92 12.69 3.79 1.26
N LEU A 93 12.22 3.90 2.51
CA LEU A 93 10.78 4.04 2.79
C LEU A 93 10.20 5.28 2.13
N GLU A 94 10.95 6.38 2.07
CA GLU A 94 10.48 7.59 1.39
C GLU A 94 10.26 7.35 -0.08
N GLU A 95 11.17 6.60 -0.71
CA GLU A 95 11.02 6.26 -2.13
C GLU A 95 9.84 5.33 -2.36
N VAL A 96 9.58 4.38 -1.45
CA VAL A 96 8.38 3.54 -1.51
C VAL A 96 7.13 4.41 -1.44
N ARG A 97 7.08 5.31 -0.47
CA ARG A 97 5.94 6.22 -0.31
C ARG A 97 5.72 7.05 -1.56
N PHE A 98 6.79 7.54 -2.15
CA PHE A 98 6.71 8.34 -3.37
C PHE A 98 6.14 7.52 -4.53
N ALA A 99 6.55 6.27 -4.67
CA ALA A 99 6.12 5.40 -5.76
C ALA A 99 4.63 5.06 -5.72
N ILE A 100 4.03 5.02 -4.53
CA ILE A 100 2.62 4.65 -4.36
C ILE A 100 1.68 5.86 -4.29
N ARG A 101 2.20 7.05 -4.43
CA ARG A 101 1.41 8.28 -4.47
C ARG A 101 1.42 8.86 -5.88
#